data_953079e4a193f27e031cb629686875d1
#
_entry.id   953079e4a193f27e031cb629686875d1
#
_cell.length_a   1.000
_cell.length_b   1.000
_cell.length_c   1.000
_cell.angle_alpha   90.00
_cell.angle_beta   90.00
_cell.angle_gamma   90.00
#
_symmetry.space_group_name_H-M   'P 1'
#
loop_
_entity.id
_entity.type
_entity.pdbx_description
1 polymer ?
#
loop_
_entity_poly.entity_id
_entity_poly.type
_entity_poly.pdbx_seq_one_letter_code
_entity_poly.pdbx_strand_id
1 'polypeptide(L)'
;AFSGDSAFYNIAVKHADTTMAHHFRPDNSCYHVVDYDPETGEVRKRQTAQGYADESAWARGQAWALYGYTTCYRYTKDKKYLDQAQKVYNFIFTNKNLPEDLVPYWDYDAPNIPNEPRDASAAACTASALYELDGYLPGNHYKETADKIMESLGSPAYRAKVGTNGNFILMHSVGSIPHGQEIDVPL
;
A
#
# COMPACT_ATOMS: atom_id res chain seq x y z
N ALA A 1 -1.37 -6.59 21.87
CA ALA A 1 -0.53 -5.80 22.76
C ALA A 1 -1.34 -5.09 23.85
N PHE A 2 -2.35 -4.30 23.51
CA PHE A 2 -3.11 -3.50 24.48
C PHE A 2 -4.01 -4.33 25.43
N SER A 3 -4.53 -5.45 24.96
CA SER A 3 -5.38 -6.34 25.80
C SER A 3 -4.59 -7.26 26.73
N GLY A 4 -3.31 -7.45 26.49
CA GLY A 4 -2.51 -8.48 27.17
C GLY A 4 -2.84 -9.91 26.75
N ASP A 5 -3.83 -10.11 25.88
CA ASP A 5 -4.22 -11.42 25.38
C ASP A 5 -3.32 -11.84 24.19
N SER A 6 -2.59 -12.93 24.39
CA SER A 6 -1.70 -13.49 23.37
C SER A 6 -2.43 -14.08 22.17
N ALA A 7 -3.73 -14.38 22.28
CA ALA A 7 -4.50 -14.93 21.15
C ALA A 7 -4.54 -13.96 19.96
N PHE A 8 -4.79 -12.67 20.22
CA PHE A 8 -4.76 -11.65 19.16
C PHE A 8 -3.39 -11.49 18.51
N TYR A 9 -2.33 -11.55 19.32
CA TYR A 9 -0.96 -11.51 18.82
C TYR A 9 -0.67 -12.71 17.90
N ASN A 10 -1.01 -13.91 18.33
CA ASN A 10 -0.77 -15.14 17.58
C ASN A 10 -1.56 -15.15 16.25
N ILE A 11 -2.82 -14.68 16.26
CA ILE A 11 -3.62 -14.54 15.05
C ILE A 11 -2.96 -13.55 14.07
N ALA A 12 -2.54 -12.38 14.56
CA ALA A 12 -1.90 -11.37 13.73
C ALA A 12 -0.59 -11.86 13.10
N VAL A 13 0.27 -12.53 13.88
CA VAL A 13 1.52 -13.12 13.39
C VAL A 13 1.24 -14.20 12.35
N LYS A 14 0.31 -15.12 12.63
CA LYS A 14 -0.04 -16.19 11.69
C LYS A 14 -0.61 -15.61 10.39
N HIS A 15 -1.46 -14.60 10.48
CA HIS A 15 -2.00 -13.90 9.30
C HIS A 15 -0.89 -13.24 8.49
N ALA A 16 0.00 -12.49 9.11
CA ALA A 16 1.11 -11.83 8.44
C ALA A 16 2.05 -12.83 7.75
N ASP A 17 2.36 -13.95 8.40
CA ASP A 17 3.21 -15.00 7.84
C ASP A 17 2.54 -15.70 6.65
N THR A 18 1.25 -16.00 6.74
CA THR A 18 0.47 -16.57 5.65
C THR A 18 0.38 -15.61 4.46
N THR A 19 0.14 -14.32 4.73
CA THR A 19 0.14 -13.28 3.71
C THR A 19 1.51 -13.19 3.02
N MET A 20 2.60 -13.20 3.79
CA MET A 20 3.96 -13.16 3.24
C MET A 20 4.26 -14.37 2.34
N ALA A 21 3.76 -15.56 2.69
CA ALA A 21 3.98 -16.78 1.93
C ALA A 21 3.18 -16.85 0.62
N HIS A 22 2.00 -16.24 0.55
CA HIS A 22 1.06 -16.50 -0.53
C HIS A 22 0.62 -15.28 -1.35
N HIS A 23 0.76 -14.05 -0.81
CA HIS A 23 0.27 -12.84 -1.48
C HIS A 23 1.33 -12.14 -2.34
N PHE A 24 2.61 -12.48 -2.23
CA PHE A 24 3.67 -11.81 -2.97
C PHE A 24 4.12 -12.58 -4.20
N ARG A 25 4.35 -11.84 -5.29
CA ARG A 25 4.97 -12.32 -6.52
C ARG A 25 6.51 -12.28 -6.38
N PRO A 26 7.24 -12.90 -7.32
CA PRO A 26 8.72 -12.87 -7.30
C PRO A 26 9.34 -11.47 -7.33
N ASP A 27 8.65 -10.48 -7.91
CA ASP A 27 9.04 -9.07 -7.94
C ASP A 27 8.69 -8.29 -6.67
N ASN A 28 8.07 -8.97 -5.69
CA ASN A 28 7.56 -8.43 -4.42
C ASN A 28 6.34 -7.50 -4.54
N SER A 29 5.68 -7.44 -5.69
CA SER A 29 4.31 -6.94 -5.75
C SER A 29 3.35 -7.89 -5.06
N CYS A 30 2.26 -7.39 -4.49
CA CYS A 30 1.28 -8.24 -3.84
C CYS A 30 0.00 -8.39 -4.68
N TYR A 31 -0.58 -9.58 -4.65
CA TYR A 31 -1.95 -9.82 -5.08
C TYR A 31 -2.92 -9.08 -4.17
N HIS A 32 -4.02 -8.61 -4.73
CA HIS A 32 -5.04 -7.93 -3.94
C HIS A 32 -5.81 -8.91 -3.04
N VAL A 33 -6.30 -10.00 -3.61
CA VAL A 33 -7.10 -11.01 -2.90
C VAL A 33 -6.50 -12.40 -3.14
N VAL A 34 -6.32 -13.15 -2.07
CA VAL A 34 -6.00 -14.58 -2.14
C VAL A 34 -7.13 -15.34 -1.44
N ASP A 35 -7.80 -16.19 -2.20
CA ASP A 35 -8.87 -17.05 -1.71
C ASP A 35 -8.30 -18.39 -1.25
N TYR A 36 -8.66 -18.78 -0.05
CA TYR A 36 -8.20 -20.01 0.58
C TYR A 36 -9.35 -21.00 0.74
N ASP A 37 -9.03 -22.27 0.62
CA ASP A 37 -9.94 -23.32 1.01
C ASP A 37 -10.14 -23.30 2.54
N PRO A 38 -11.37 -23.20 3.05
CA PRO A 38 -11.60 -23.07 4.49
C PRO A 38 -11.31 -24.36 5.28
N GLU A 39 -11.26 -25.52 4.62
CA GLU A 39 -11.02 -26.80 5.27
C GLU A 39 -9.54 -27.17 5.26
N THR A 40 -8.86 -26.95 4.11
CA THR A 40 -7.46 -27.35 3.94
C THR A 40 -6.48 -26.21 4.16
N GLY A 41 -6.90 -24.95 3.99
CA GLY A 41 -6.03 -23.77 4.01
C GLY A 41 -5.23 -23.59 2.73
N GLU A 42 -5.46 -24.38 1.69
CA GLU A 42 -4.78 -24.24 0.42
C GLU A 42 -5.27 -23.04 -0.38
N VAL A 43 -4.38 -22.42 -1.16
CA VAL A 43 -4.73 -21.32 -2.05
C VAL A 43 -5.55 -21.84 -3.22
N ARG A 44 -6.80 -21.39 -3.34
CA ARG A 44 -7.69 -21.72 -4.46
C ARG A 44 -7.51 -20.76 -5.62
N LYS A 45 -7.42 -19.46 -5.34
CA LYS A 45 -7.32 -18.43 -6.37
C LYS A 45 -6.58 -17.19 -5.88
N ARG A 46 -5.84 -16.57 -6.79
CA ARG A 46 -5.32 -15.20 -6.65
C ARG A 46 -6.07 -14.31 -7.61
N GLN A 47 -6.55 -13.16 -7.12
CA GLN A 47 -7.41 -12.29 -7.92
C GLN A 47 -7.39 -10.85 -7.42
N THR A 48 -8.02 -9.98 -8.21
CA THR A 48 -8.29 -8.61 -7.78
C THR A 48 -9.78 -8.40 -7.50
N ALA A 49 -10.09 -7.37 -6.70
CA ALA A 49 -11.43 -6.81 -6.54
C ALA A 49 -11.47 -5.36 -7.01
N GLN A 50 -10.47 -4.56 -6.67
CA GLN A 50 -10.40 -3.12 -6.95
C GLN A 50 -9.27 -2.75 -7.94
N GLY A 51 -8.34 -3.67 -8.21
CA GLY A 51 -7.26 -3.47 -9.18
C GLY A 51 -7.70 -3.69 -10.62
N TYR A 52 -6.78 -3.42 -11.55
CA TYR A 52 -7.02 -3.52 -12.99
C TYR A 52 -7.27 -4.97 -13.46
N ALA A 53 -6.44 -5.90 -13.00
CA ALA A 53 -6.52 -7.31 -13.37
C ALA A 53 -6.01 -8.21 -12.24
N ASP A 54 -6.28 -9.52 -12.30
CA ASP A 54 -5.84 -10.49 -11.28
C ASP A 54 -4.32 -10.47 -11.09
N GLU A 55 -3.56 -10.23 -12.13
CA GLU A 55 -2.09 -10.17 -12.11
C GLU A 55 -1.54 -8.75 -11.97
N SER A 56 -2.37 -7.70 -11.90
CA SER A 56 -1.90 -6.33 -11.74
C SER A 56 -1.52 -6.00 -10.30
N ALA A 57 -0.81 -4.89 -10.12
CA ALA A 57 -0.39 -4.38 -8.83
C ALA A 57 -1.23 -3.16 -8.42
N TRP A 58 -2.36 -3.39 -7.78
CA TRP A 58 -3.20 -2.33 -7.25
C TRP A 58 -2.44 -1.45 -6.24
N ALA A 59 -2.37 -0.14 -6.49
CA ALA A 59 -1.43 0.74 -5.80
C ALA A 59 -1.66 0.81 -4.28
N ARG A 60 -2.93 0.92 -3.84
CA ARG A 60 -3.25 0.97 -2.42
C ARG A 60 -2.93 -0.35 -1.72
N GLY A 61 -3.04 -1.49 -2.43
CA GLY A 61 -2.60 -2.78 -1.91
C GLY A 61 -1.11 -2.82 -1.59
N GLN A 62 -0.27 -2.26 -2.47
CA GLN A 62 1.18 -2.16 -2.24
C GLN A 62 1.48 -1.23 -1.06
N ALA A 63 0.80 -0.09 -0.97
CA ALA A 63 0.94 0.84 0.15
C ALA A 63 0.55 0.20 1.49
N TRP A 64 -0.55 -0.55 1.53
CA TRP A 64 -0.97 -1.30 2.71
C TRP A 64 0.01 -2.42 3.09
N ALA A 65 0.62 -3.09 2.11
CA ALA A 65 1.65 -4.10 2.38
C ALA A 65 2.87 -3.46 3.05
N LEU A 66 3.38 -2.34 2.53
CA LEU A 66 4.49 -1.60 3.13
C LEU A 66 4.16 -1.17 4.57
N TYR A 67 3.02 -0.53 4.78
CA TYR A 67 2.56 -0.08 6.09
C TYR A 67 2.34 -1.25 7.05
N GLY A 68 1.70 -2.31 6.58
CA GLY A 68 1.36 -3.49 7.38
C GLY A 68 2.60 -4.21 7.89
N TYR A 69 3.61 -4.46 7.05
CA TYR A 69 4.84 -5.13 7.48
C TYR A 69 5.72 -4.24 8.34
N THR A 70 5.75 -2.94 8.12
CA THR A 70 6.39 -1.98 9.04
C THR A 70 5.72 -2.04 10.43
N THR A 71 4.38 -2.09 10.47
CA THR A 71 3.62 -2.25 11.70
C THR A 71 3.85 -3.60 12.36
N CYS A 72 3.91 -4.70 11.61
CA CYS A 72 4.24 -6.02 12.15
C CYS A 72 5.61 -6.00 12.84
N TYR A 73 6.61 -5.37 12.21
CA TYR A 73 7.92 -5.20 12.86
C TYR A 73 7.84 -4.35 14.14
N ARG A 74 7.05 -3.28 14.14
CA ARG A 74 6.85 -2.44 15.34
C ARG A 74 6.53 -3.27 16.57
N TYR A 75 5.60 -4.22 16.43
CA TYR A 75 5.07 -4.99 17.56
C TYR A 75 5.80 -6.30 17.83
N THR A 76 6.43 -6.92 16.83
CA THR A 76 7.08 -8.22 16.99
C THR A 76 8.59 -8.14 17.16
N LYS A 77 9.21 -7.10 16.58
CA LYS A 77 10.66 -6.97 16.39
C LYS A 77 11.29 -8.11 15.58
N ASP A 78 10.47 -8.89 14.88
CA ASP A 78 10.96 -9.94 14.00
C ASP A 78 11.43 -9.33 12.67
N LYS A 79 12.72 -9.48 12.41
CA LYS A 79 13.41 -8.89 11.26
C LYS A 79 12.79 -9.29 9.90
N LYS A 80 12.17 -10.46 9.81
CA LYS A 80 11.53 -10.93 8.56
C LYS A 80 10.49 -9.94 8.03
N TYR A 81 9.75 -9.26 8.93
CA TYR A 81 8.75 -8.25 8.54
C TYR A 81 9.41 -6.96 8.05
N LEU A 82 10.52 -6.57 8.67
CA LEU A 82 11.30 -5.44 8.21
C LEU A 82 11.88 -5.70 6.81
N ASP A 83 12.43 -6.89 6.59
CA ASP A 83 12.95 -7.31 5.29
C ASP A 83 11.83 -7.35 4.22
N GLN A 84 10.61 -7.77 4.59
CA GLN A 84 9.48 -7.75 3.67
C GLN A 84 9.03 -6.31 3.35
N ALA A 85 8.99 -5.41 4.32
CA ALA A 85 8.70 -4.00 4.08
C ALA A 85 9.71 -3.37 3.10
N GLN A 86 11.01 -3.66 3.24
CA GLN A 86 12.03 -3.21 2.30
C GLN A 86 11.83 -3.75 0.88
N LYS A 87 11.41 -5.00 0.73
CA LYS A 87 11.11 -5.58 -0.59
C LYS A 87 9.93 -4.89 -1.27
N VAL A 88 8.88 -4.59 -0.51
CA VAL A 88 7.72 -3.85 -1.03
C VAL A 88 8.11 -2.42 -1.38
N TYR A 89 8.91 -1.75 -0.55
CA TYR A 89 9.49 -0.44 -0.87
C TYR A 89 10.22 -0.49 -2.21
N ASN A 90 11.12 -1.45 -2.39
CA ASN A 90 11.87 -1.58 -3.63
C ASN A 90 10.95 -1.76 -4.84
N PHE A 91 9.91 -2.61 -4.75
CA PHE A 91 8.92 -2.75 -5.81
C PHE A 91 8.27 -1.41 -6.17
N ILE A 92 7.78 -0.67 -5.18
CA ILE A 92 7.09 0.62 -5.40
C ILE A 92 8.03 1.62 -6.08
N PHE A 93 9.24 1.83 -5.54
CA PHE A 93 10.12 2.93 -5.93
C PHE A 93 11.06 2.60 -7.10
N THR A 94 11.10 1.36 -7.56
CA THR A 94 11.76 0.98 -8.83
C THR A 94 10.75 0.72 -9.95
N ASN A 95 9.45 0.80 -9.68
CA ASN A 95 8.43 0.60 -10.69
C ASN A 95 8.46 1.73 -11.72
N LYS A 96 8.60 1.37 -13.00
CA LYS A 96 8.71 2.32 -14.13
C LYS A 96 7.47 3.21 -14.31
N ASN A 97 6.33 2.79 -13.77
CA ASN A 97 5.06 3.49 -13.85
C ASN A 97 4.78 4.37 -12.62
N LEU A 98 5.69 4.44 -11.65
CA LEU A 98 5.57 5.42 -10.56
C LEU A 98 5.90 6.81 -11.12
N PRO A 99 4.98 7.79 -11.01
CA PRO A 99 5.22 9.15 -11.48
C PRO A 99 6.31 9.88 -10.68
N GLU A 100 6.89 10.93 -11.27
CA GLU A 100 7.95 11.74 -10.65
C GLU A 100 7.52 12.41 -9.35
N ASP A 101 6.23 12.74 -9.20
CA ASP A 101 5.65 13.31 -7.99
C ASP A 101 5.39 12.29 -6.87
N LEU A 102 5.69 11.02 -7.12
CA LEU A 102 5.55 9.88 -6.21
C LEU A 102 4.12 9.60 -5.72
N VAL A 103 3.11 10.18 -6.35
CA VAL A 103 1.71 9.80 -6.15
C VAL A 103 1.34 8.79 -7.22
N PRO A 104 1.07 7.52 -6.87
CA PRO A 104 0.87 6.48 -7.87
C PRO A 104 -0.44 6.67 -8.64
N TYR A 105 -0.51 6.06 -9.83
CA TYR A 105 -1.79 5.75 -10.44
C TYR A 105 -2.53 4.72 -9.60
N TRP A 106 -3.83 4.58 -9.78
CA TRP A 106 -4.67 3.66 -9.00
C TRP A 106 -4.21 2.19 -9.07
N ASP A 107 -3.54 1.83 -10.16
CA ASP A 107 -2.89 0.53 -10.37
C ASP A 107 -1.59 0.75 -11.16
N TYR A 108 -0.51 0.06 -10.82
CA TYR A 108 0.78 0.18 -11.50
C TYR A 108 0.77 -0.37 -12.92
N ASP A 109 -0.22 -1.22 -13.25
CA ASP A 109 -0.40 -1.82 -14.57
C ASP A 109 -1.65 -1.29 -15.27
N ALA A 110 -2.17 -0.14 -14.84
CA ALA A 110 -3.34 0.50 -15.44
C ALA A 110 -3.10 0.76 -16.95
N PRO A 111 -4.11 0.51 -17.81
CA PRO A 111 -3.88 0.35 -19.25
C PRO A 111 -3.58 1.64 -20.01
N ASN A 112 -3.98 2.80 -19.47
CA ASN A 112 -3.84 4.08 -20.15
C ASN A 112 -2.84 5.04 -19.50
N ILE A 113 -1.89 4.53 -18.71
CA ILE A 113 -0.81 5.37 -18.16
C ILE A 113 -0.10 6.11 -19.32
N PRO A 114 0.09 7.45 -19.23
CA PRO A 114 -0.03 8.32 -18.06
C PRO A 114 -1.42 8.97 -17.85
N ASN A 115 -2.45 8.60 -18.58
CA ASN A 115 -3.77 9.23 -18.53
C ASN A 115 -4.75 8.46 -17.60
N GLU A 116 -4.25 8.01 -16.46
CA GLU A 116 -5.02 7.28 -15.46
C GLU A 116 -5.22 8.12 -14.19
N PRO A 117 -6.31 7.89 -13.44
CA PRO A 117 -6.51 8.50 -12.14
C PRO A 117 -5.38 8.19 -11.15
N ARG A 118 -5.07 9.17 -10.30
CA ARG A 118 -4.09 9.05 -9.22
C ARG A 118 -4.74 8.52 -7.94
N ASP A 119 -3.95 7.90 -7.09
CA ASP A 119 -4.42 7.49 -5.76
C ASP A 119 -3.60 8.17 -4.66
N ALA A 120 -4.06 9.36 -4.24
CA ALA A 120 -3.45 10.12 -3.17
C ALA A 120 -3.52 9.38 -1.81
N SER A 121 -4.51 8.51 -1.61
CA SER A 121 -4.62 7.70 -0.40
C SER A 121 -3.50 6.66 -0.30
N ALA A 122 -3.12 6.05 -1.43
CA ALA A 122 -1.96 5.14 -1.47
C ALA A 122 -0.65 5.87 -1.17
N ALA A 123 -0.47 7.09 -1.72
CA ALA A 123 0.70 7.93 -1.43
C ALA A 123 0.77 8.31 0.06
N ALA A 124 -0.34 8.73 0.66
CA ALA A 124 -0.38 9.09 2.09
C ALA A 124 -0.05 7.90 2.99
N CYS A 125 -0.60 6.72 2.69
CA CYS A 125 -0.29 5.49 3.41
C CYS A 125 1.20 5.12 3.27
N THR A 126 1.76 5.24 2.07
CA THR A 126 3.18 5.00 1.79
C THR A 126 4.06 5.96 2.59
N ALA A 127 3.79 7.26 2.58
CA ALA A 127 4.56 8.24 3.34
C ALA A 127 4.55 7.95 4.85
N SER A 128 3.39 7.58 5.40
CA SER A 128 3.26 7.19 6.81
C SER A 128 4.15 5.98 7.16
N ALA A 129 4.15 4.97 6.29
CA ALA A 129 5.01 3.80 6.48
C ALA A 129 6.51 4.15 6.41
N LEU A 130 6.90 5.03 5.48
CA LEU A 130 8.29 5.40 5.28
C LEU A 130 8.86 6.22 6.45
N TYR A 131 8.08 7.15 7.02
CA TYR A 131 8.51 7.87 8.23
C TYR A 131 8.83 6.94 9.38
N GLU A 132 8.04 5.88 9.54
CA GLU A 132 8.30 4.90 10.59
C GLU A 132 9.49 3.99 10.24
N LEU A 133 9.56 3.55 8.98
CA LEU A 133 10.62 2.65 8.49
C LEU A 133 12.00 3.29 8.61
N ASP A 134 12.10 4.61 8.37
CA ASP A 134 13.33 5.38 8.54
C ASP A 134 13.87 5.31 9.97
N GLY A 135 12.99 5.30 10.97
CA GLY A 135 13.36 5.13 12.37
C GLY A 135 13.97 3.77 12.70
N TYR A 136 13.69 2.75 11.89
CA TYR A 136 14.24 1.40 12.07
C TYR A 136 15.49 1.15 11.23
N LEU A 137 15.62 1.83 10.10
CA LEU A 137 16.66 1.62 9.10
C LEU A 137 17.23 2.98 8.64
N PRO A 138 17.89 3.73 9.53
CA PRO A 138 18.41 5.05 9.20
C PRO A 138 19.47 4.97 8.08
N GLY A 139 19.51 5.99 7.23
CA GLY A 139 20.46 6.09 6.12
C GLY A 139 20.02 5.45 4.80
N ASN A 140 18.77 4.98 4.73
CA ASN A 140 18.18 4.45 3.50
C ASN A 140 17.31 5.47 2.74
N HIS A 141 17.33 6.73 3.15
CA HIS A 141 16.59 7.83 2.51
C HIS A 141 15.06 7.66 2.51
N TYR A 142 14.51 6.87 3.42
CA TYR A 142 13.05 6.69 3.51
C TYR A 142 12.34 7.98 3.90
N LYS A 143 12.93 8.72 4.85
CA LYS A 143 12.38 10.02 5.28
C LYS A 143 12.36 11.02 4.13
N GLU A 144 13.45 11.15 3.38
CA GLU A 144 13.54 12.07 2.23
C GLU A 144 12.51 11.70 1.15
N THR A 145 12.26 10.40 0.95
CA THR A 145 11.22 9.92 0.03
C THR A 145 9.83 10.27 0.55
N ALA A 146 9.58 10.09 1.85
CA ALA A 146 8.33 10.48 2.49
C ALA A 146 8.09 12.00 2.40
N ASP A 147 9.12 12.80 2.64
CA ASP A 147 9.05 14.27 2.54
C ASP A 147 8.63 14.70 1.11
N LYS A 148 9.20 14.10 0.06
CA LYS A 148 8.81 14.37 -1.33
C LYS A 148 7.35 14.00 -1.61
N ILE A 149 6.88 12.86 -1.11
CA ILE A 149 5.47 12.48 -1.22
C ILE A 149 4.58 13.54 -0.52
N MET A 150 4.96 13.96 0.67
CA MET A 150 4.21 14.97 1.43
C MET A 150 4.23 16.35 0.76
N GLU A 151 5.33 16.74 0.12
CA GLU A 151 5.39 17.95 -0.71
C GLU A 151 4.39 17.88 -1.87
N SER A 152 4.34 16.75 -2.59
CA SER A 152 3.38 16.52 -3.66
C SER A 152 1.93 16.58 -3.15
N LEU A 153 1.61 15.83 -2.09
CA LEU A 153 0.27 15.82 -1.48
C LEU A 153 -0.13 17.19 -0.91
N GLY A 154 0.83 17.98 -0.42
CA GLY A 154 0.63 19.34 0.08
C GLY A 154 0.46 20.40 -1.02
N SER A 155 0.76 20.06 -2.28
CA SER A 155 0.65 20.96 -3.41
C SER A 155 -0.81 21.23 -3.80
N PRO A 156 -1.09 22.31 -4.56
CA PRO A 156 -2.42 22.57 -5.09
C PRO A 156 -2.97 21.50 -6.03
N ALA A 157 -2.12 20.58 -6.52
CA ALA A 157 -2.53 19.47 -7.36
C ALA A 157 -3.33 18.42 -6.58
N TYR A 158 -3.02 18.24 -5.28
CA TYR A 158 -3.67 17.22 -4.46
C TYR A 158 -4.37 17.77 -3.23
N ARG A 159 -3.95 18.94 -2.72
CA ARG A 159 -4.56 19.56 -1.55
C ARG A 159 -5.74 20.42 -1.93
N ALA A 160 -6.92 20.07 -1.41
CA ALA A 160 -8.14 20.85 -1.60
C ALA A 160 -8.04 22.24 -0.97
N LYS A 161 -8.76 23.22 -1.57
CA LYS A 161 -8.95 24.53 -0.95
C LYS A 161 -9.82 24.40 0.28
N VAL A 162 -9.53 25.20 1.31
CA VAL A 162 -10.34 25.23 2.54
C VAL A 162 -11.80 25.51 2.22
N GLY A 163 -12.70 24.74 2.82
CA GLY A 163 -14.14 24.84 2.62
C GLY A 163 -14.67 24.17 1.35
N THR A 164 -13.83 23.42 0.63
CA THR A 164 -14.25 22.62 -0.53
C THR A 164 -14.06 21.13 -0.25
N ASN A 165 -14.28 20.27 -1.25
CA ASN A 165 -13.99 18.84 -1.23
C ASN A 165 -14.64 18.08 -0.04
N GLY A 166 -15.86 18.49 0.38
CA GLY A 166 -16.55 17.82 1.50
C GLY A 166 -15.80 17.85 2.83
N ASN A 167 -14.89 18.80 3.02
CA ASN A 167 -13.95 18.92 4.14
C ASN A 167 -12.83 17.86 4.19
N PHE A 168 -12.65 17.04 3.16
CA PHE A 168 -11.46 16.21 3.02
C PHE A 168 -10.26 17.04 2.55
N ILE A 169 -9.08 16.73 3.09
CA ILE A 169 -7.86 17.48 2.82
C ILE A 169 -7.31 17.14 1.43
N LEU A 170 -7.31 15.86 1.07
CA LEU A 170 -6.75 15.37 -0.19
C LEU A 170 -7.86 15.15 -1.24
N MET A 171 -7.50 15.42 -2.48
CA MET A 171 -8.25 15.10 -3.70
C MET A 171 -7.58 13.90 -4.39
N HIS A 172 -8.25 13.39 -5.42
CA HIS A 172 -7.64 12.43 -6.37
C HIS A 172 -7.26 11.09 -5.76
N SER A 173 -8.26 10.40 -5.18
CA SER A 173 -8.15 8.99 -4.79
C SER A 173 -9.15 8.14 -5.56
N VAL A 174 -8.92 6.83 -5.59
CA VAL A 174 -9.76 5.88 -6.32
C VAL A 174 -10.21 4.73 -5.43
N GLY A 175 -11.52 4.59 -5.23
CA GLY A 175 -12.10 3.45 -4.54
C GLY A 175 -12.02 2.19 -5.39
N SER A 176 -12.80 2.14 -6.48
CA SER A 176 -12.80 0.96 -7.36
C SER A 176 -13.24 1.29 -8.79
N ILE A 177 -12.30 1.34 -9.71
CA ILE A 177 -12.59 1.53 -11.14
C ILE A 177 -13.38 0.34 -11.73
N PRO A 178 -13.03 -0.94 -11.44
CA PRO A 178 -13.79 -2.06 -11.97
C PRO A 178 -15.28 -2.05 -11.61
N HIS A 179 -15.63 -1.45 -10.46
CA HIS A 179 -17.03 -1.33 -10.02
C HIS A 179 -17.67 0.02 -10.37
N GLY A 180 -16.94 0.94 -11.04
CA GLY A 180 -17.42 2.29 -11.34
C GLY A 180 -17.71 3.13 -10.10
N GLN A 181 -17.01 2.89 -8.98
CA GLN A 181 -17.25 3.51 -7.68
C GLN A 181 -16.07 4.36 -7.21
N GLU A 182 -16.39 5.55 -6.68
CA GLU A 182 -15.40 6.41 -6.01
C GLU A 182 -14.17 6.69 -6.89
N ILE A 183 -14.41 7.10 -8.14
CA ILE A 183 -13.36 7.41 -9.10
C ILE A 183 -13.04 8.90 -9.00
N ASP A 184 -11.76 9.23 -8.74
CA ASP A 184 -11.26 10.59 -8.60
C ASP A 184 -11.99 11.39 -7.52
N VAL A 185 -12.12 10.84 -6.34
CA VAL A 185 -12.80 11.42 -5.17
C VAL A 185 -11.87 11.47 -3.95
N PRO A 186 -12.22 12.20 -2.89
CA PRO A 186 -11.52 12.07 -1.60
C PRO A 186 -11.84 10.73 -0.93
N LEU A 187 -10.80 10.08 -0.42
CA LEU A 187 -10.90 8.83 0.37
C LEU A 187 -10.14 8.94 1.69
#